data_4d7049611ad506b96429331db9604a11
#
_entry.id   4d7049611ad506b96429331db9604a11
#
_cell.length_a   1.000
_cell.length_b   1.000
_cell.length_c   1.000
_cell.angle_alpha   90.00
_cell.angle_beta   90.00
_cell.angle_gamma   90.00
#
_symmetry.space_group_name_H-M   'P 1'
#
loop_
_entity.id
_entity.type
_entity.pdbx_description
1 polymer ?
#
loop_
_entity_poly.entity_id
_entity_poly.type
_entity_poly.pdbx_seq_one_letter_code
_entity_poly.pdbx_strand_id
1 'polypeptide(L)'
;MTAPEVSRRRPAAVRLAGIGLLAVAVTGALYAAGRLLSPNYGTSLFGQTGLAAISLKSLLASVVLGLAAMQVVLALWLYRKLPLAGSPPRPVRLSHRITGLVLFALTVPIAVHCLLAYGVQLTSLRVAVHSLAGCVFYGAFTAKVLLVHSRRLPGWALPAAGGLLALLVVVLWYSSALWYYEGYQLPGLLSLLACDRPDPTICICGSRGSIPPRTHARGGEETGWAGGSRPPRRWSSRVARPNWTRY
;
A
#
# COMPACT_ATOMS: atom_id res chain seq x y z
N MET A 1 -18.94 19.05 -56.82
CA MET A 1 -18.12 17.87 -56.52
C MET A 1 -17.36 18.17 -55.22
N THR A 2 -17.88 17.76 -54.07
CA THR A 2 -17.25 17.93 -52.77
C THR A 2 -16.31 16.72 -52.51
N ALA A 3 -15.03 16.96 -52.37
CA ALA A 3 -14.05 15.93 -52.07
C ALA A 3 -14.40 15.22 -50.76
N PRO A 4 -14.33 13.89 -50.67
CA PRO A 4 -14.60 13.18 -49.42
C PRO A 4 -13.52 13.49 -48.42
N GLU A 5 -13.91 14.08 -47.27
CA GLU A 5 -13.07 14.31 -46.14
C GLU A 5 -12.63 12.94 -45.56
N VAL A 6 -11.43 12.51 -45.95
CA VAL A 6 -10.80 11.30 -45.43
C VAL A 6 -10.39 11.60 -43.98
N SER A 7 -11.31 11.39 -43.05
CA SER A 7 -11.00 11.37 -41.60
C SER A 7 -9.92 10.32 -41.35
N ARG A 8 -8.65 10.75 -41.27
CA ARG A 8 -7.47 9.93 -40.91
C ARG A 8 -7.66 9.39 -39.48
N ARG A 9 -8.31 8.26 -39.36
CA ARG A 9 -8.52 7.56 -38.10
C ARG A 9 -7.18 7.06 -37.61
N ARG A 10 -6.69 7.61 -36.50
CA ARG A 10 -5.44 7.15 -35.87
C ARG A 10 -5.49 5.64 -35.59
N PRO A 11 -4.44 4.87 -35.96
CA PRO A 11 -4.38 3.42 -35.72
C PRO A 11 -4.45 3.10 -34.20
N ALA A 12 -4.96 1.92 -33.85
CA ALA A 12 -5.12 1.49 -32.46
C ALA A 12 -3.79 1.54 -31.68
N ALA A 13 -2.68 1.23 -32.34
CA ALA A 13 -1.34 1.32 -31.75
C ALA A 13 -0.97 2.72 -31.27
N VAL A 14 -1.26 3.76 -32.07
CA VAL A 14 -0.99 5.16 -31.67
C VAL A 14 -1.82 5.57 -30.45
N ARG A 15 -3.07 5.10 -30.36
CA ARG A 15 -3.91 5.36 -29.19
C ARG A 15 -3.40 4.65 -27.93
N LEU A 16 -3.01 3.39 -28.04
CA LEU A 16 -2.42 2.64 -26.93
C LEU A 16 -1.11 3.28 -26.47
N ALA A 17 -0.25 3.70 -27.40
CA ALA A 17 0.98 4.41 -27.07
C ALA A 17 0.71 5.73 -26.35
N GLY A 18 -0.29 6.52 -26.78
CA GLY A 18 -0.69 7.75 -26.11
C GLY A 18 -1.24 7.53 -24.70
N ILE A 19 -2.06 6.49 -24.51
CA ILE A 19 -2.57 6.07 -23.20
C ILE A 19 -1.43 5.64 -22.29
N GLY A 20 -0.50 4.82 -22.81
CA GLY A 20 0.69 4.38 -22.07
C GLY A 20 1.57 5.55 -21.66
N LEU A 21 1.83 6.49 -22.58
CA LEU A 21 2.63 7.69 -22.28
C LEU A 21 1.99 8.54 -21.18
N LEU A 22 0.67 8.76 -21.21
CA LEU A 22 -0.01 9.49 -20.16
C LEU A 22 0.03 8.76 -18.81
N ALA A 23 -0.12 7.43 -18.82
CA ALA A 23 0.02 6.63 -17.59
C ALA A 23 1.43 6.76 -16.99
N VAL A 24 2.48 6.72 -17.82
CA VAL A 24 3.86 6.93 -17.39
C VAL A 24 4.06 8.36 -16.89
N ALA A 25 3.50 9.36 -17.56
CA ALA A 25 3.57 10.75 -17.12
C ALA A 25 2.92 10.96 -15.75
N VAL A 26 1.73 10.38 -15.49
CA VAL A 26 1.08 10.44 -14.18
C VAL A 26 1.91 9.73 -13.11
N THR A 27 2.44 8.54 -13.40
CA THR A 27 3.33 7.80 -12.49
C THR A 27 4.56 8.65 -12.14
N GLY A 28 5.22 9.22 -13.16
CA GLY A 28 6.41 10.05 -12.99
C GLY A 28 6.12 11.34 -12.21
N ALA A 29 4.99 11.99 -12.48
CA ALA A 29 4.57 13.19 -11.75
C ALA A 29 4.34 12.91 -10.26
N LEU A 30 3.67 11.81 -9.91
CA LEU A 30 3.46 11.40 -8.52
C LEU A 30 4.77 11.02 -7.84
N TYR A 31 5.65 10.31 -8.55
CA TYR A 31 6.98 9.99 -8.04
C TYR A 31 7.79 11.27 -7.78
N ALA A 32 7.84 12.19 -8.73
CA ALA A 32 8.56 13.46 -8.59
C ALA A 32 7.97 14.31 -7.45
N ALA A 33 6.64 14.46 -7.40
CA ALA A 33 5.98 15.17 -6.31
C ALA A 33 6.34 14.56 -4.94
N GLY A 34 6.27 13.23 -4.80
CA GLY A 34 6.60 12.57 -3.53
C GLY A 34 8.09 12.62 -3.17
N ARG A 35 8.98 12.84 -4.14
CA ARG A 35 10.42 13.07 -3.89
C ARG A 35 10.74 14.51 -3.50
N LEU A 36 9.95 15.46 -4.01
CA LEU A 36 10.15 16.90 -3.76
C LEU A 36 9.48 17.36 -2.46
N LEU A 37 8.41 16.69 -2.03
CA LEU A 37 7.73 17.01 -0.80
C LEU A 37 8.58 16.61 0.41
N SER A 38 8.75 17.55 1.37
CA SER A 38 9.35 17.24 2.66
C SER A 38 8.37 16.45 3.51
N PRO A 39 8.74 15.24 4.02
CA PRO A 39 7.87 14.44 4.86
C PRO A 39 7.39 15.19 6.10
N ASN A 40 6.08 15.18 6.36
CA ASN A 40 5.49 15.73 7.56
C ASN A 40 4.74 14.66 8.34
N TYR A 41 5.41 14.00 9.27
CA TYR A 41 4.87 12.91 10.09
C TYR A 41 3.70 13.34 11.00
N GLY A 42 3.50 14.64 11.20
CA GLY A 42 2.36 15.21 11.92
C GLY A 42 1.07 15.28 11.10
N THR A 43 1.11 14.97 9.80
CA THR A 43 -0.08 14.96 8.95
C THR A 43 -1.10 13.97 9.49
N SER A 44 -2.35 14.42 9.65
CA SER A 44 -3.45 13.58 10.12
C SER A 44 -4.21 12.92 8.95
N LEU A 45 -4.73 11.71 9.19
CA LEU A 45 -5.70 11.04 8.34
C LEU A 45 -7.04 10.99 9.07
N PHE A 46 -8.03 11.73 8.63
CA PHE A 46 -9.33 11.88 9.31
C PHE A 46 -9.19 12.22 10.81
N GLY A 47 -8.27 13.12 11.13
CA GLY A 47 -7.98 13.52 12.52
C GLY A 47 -7.08 12.57 13.30
N GLN A 48 -6.75 11.40 12.78
CA GLN A 48 -5.83 10.44 13.40
C GLN A 48 -4.39 10.71 13.00
N THR A 49 -3.46 10.60 13.95
CA THR A 49 -2.01 10.77 13.73
C THR A 49 -1.23 9.57 14.26
N GLY A 50 0.04 9.45 13.91
CA GLY A 50 0.93 8.40 14.40
C GLY A 50 0.39 6.98 14.20
N LEU A 51 0.42 6.15 15.23
CA LEU A 51 -0.03 4.76 15.18
C LEU A 51 -1.52 4.61 14.85
N ALA A 52 -2.36 5.53 15.32
CA ALA A 52 -3.79 5.51 15.02
C ALA A 52 -4.06 5.73 13.52
N ALA A 53 -3.31 6.61 12.87
CA ALA A 53 -3.38 6.80 11.43
C ALA A 53 -2.89 5.56 10.65
N ILE A 54 -1.86 4.87 11.15
CA ILE A 54 -1.35 3.63 10.54
C ILE A 54 -2.41 2.52 10.64
N SER A 55 -3.00 2.33 11.82
CA SER A 55 -4.07 1.36 12.05
C SER A 55 -5.26 1.61 11.13
N LEU A 56 -5.73 2.87 11.06
CA LEU A 56 -6.84 3.26 10.18
C LEU A 56 -6.51 3.00 8.69
N LYS A 57 -5.28 3.31 8.25
CA LYS A 57 -4.84 3.01 6.88
C LYS A 57 -4.83 1.52 6.59
N SER A 58 -4.38 0.70 7.53
CA SER A 58 -4.34 -0.76 7.36
C SER A 58 -5.74 -1.34 7.26
N LEU A 59 -6.69 -0.84 8.06
CA LEU A 59 -8.10 -1.20 7.96
C LEU A 59 -8.70 -0.80 6.60
N LEU A 60 -8.52 0.47 6.19
CA LEU A 60 -9.01 0.96 4.90
C LEU A 60 -8.39 0.20 3.73
N ALA A 61 -7.08 -0.12 3.79
CA ALA A 61 -6.41 -0.92 2.79
C ALA A 61 -6.99 -2.34 2.69
N SER A 62 -7.40 -2.94 3.81
CA SER A 62 -8.06 -4.26 3.83
C SER A 62 -9.46 -4.20 3.22
N VAL A 63 -10.21 -3.13 3.46
CA VAL A 63 -11.50 -2.88 2.77
C VAL A 63 -11.28 -2.72 1.27
N VAL A 64 -10.27 -1.96 0.85
CA VAL A 64 -9.90 -1.78 -0.56
C VAL A 64 -9.54 -3.11 -1.20
N LEU A 65 -8.78 -3.98 -0.50
CA LEU A 65 -8.46 -5.33 -0.99
C LEU A 65 -9.72 -6.19 -1.19
N GLY A 66 -10.66 -6.17 -0.23
CA GLY A 66 -11.94 -6.88 -0.34
C GLY A 66 -12.77 -6.38 -1.54
N LEU A 67 -12.85 -5.06 -1.73
CA LEU A 67 -13.52 -4.47 -2.89
C LEU A 67 -12.80 -4.83 -4.21
N ALA A 68 -11.47 -4.90 -4.22
CA ALA A 68 -10.70 -5.32 -5.39
C ALA A 68 -10.96 -6.79 -5.74
N ALA A 69 -11.02 -7.68 -4.75
CA ALA A 69 -11.41 -9.08 -4.96
C ALA A 69 -12.83 -9.18 -5.56
N MET A 70 -13.78 -8.42 -5.01
CA MET A 70 -15.14 -8.35 -5.58
C MET A 70 -15.12 -7.82 -7.03
N GLN A 71 -14.29 -6.82 -7.33
CA GLN A 71 -14.12 -6.30 -8.69
C GLN A 71 -13.62 -7.37 -9.67
N VAL A 72 -12.68 -8.22 -9.23
CA VAL A 72 -12.18 -9.34 -10.03
C VAL A 72 -13.31 -10.35 -10.31
N VAL A 73 -14.07 -10.73 -9.29
CA VAL A 73 -15.22 -11.65 -9.44
C VAL A 73 -16.26 -11.09 -10.41
N LEU A 74 -16.66 -9.83 -10.23
CA LEU A 74 -17.60 -9.16 -11.13
C LEU A 74 -17.05 -9.07 -12.58
N ALA A 75 -15.76 -8.80 -12.74
CA ALA A 75 -15.11 -8.79 -14.06
C ALA A 75 -15.12 -10.16 -14.71
N LEU A 76 -14.76 -11.22 -13.99
CA LEU A 76 -14.80 -12.59 -14.50
C LEU A 76 -16.23 -12.98 -14.95
N TRP A 77 -17.25 -12.54 -14.20
CA TRP A 77 -18.64 -12.73 -14.62
C TRP A 77 -18.97 -11.95 -15.89
N LEU A 78 -18.59 -10.67 -15.96
CA LEU A 78 -18.81 -9.84 -17.15
C LEU A 78 -18.13 -10.39 -18.42
N TYR A 79 -16.96 -11.01 -18.25
CA TYR A 79 -16.24 -11.68 -19.36
C TYR A 79 -16.67 -13.13 -19.60
N ARG A 80 -17.72 -13.61 -18.91
CA ARG A 80 -18.24 -14.99 -19.01
C ARG A 80 -17.18 -16.07 -18.78
N LYS A 81 -16.24 -15.79 -17.84
CA LYS A 81 -15.21 -16.76 -17.42
C LYS A 81 -15.65 -17.61 -16.22
N LEU A 82 -16.78 -17.29 -15.59
CA LEU A 82 -17.36 -18.07 -14.52
C LEU A 82 -18.30 -19.14 -15.11
N PRO A 83 -18.01 -20.46 -14.97
CA PRO A 83 -18.75 -21.53 -15.61
C PRO A 83 -20.20 -21.68 -15.06
N LEU A 84 -20.45 -21.20 -13.82
CA LEU A 84 -21.73 -21.32 -13.12
C LEU A 84 -22.68 -20.14 -13.34
N ALA A 85 -22.19 -19.05 -13.98
CA ALA A 85 -22.99 -17.84 -14.12
C ALA A 85 -23.49 -17.68 -15.57
N GLY A 86 -24.80 -17.55 -15.74
CA GLY A 86 -25.41 -17.20 -17.02
C GLY A 86 -24.97 -15.83 -17.56
N SER A 87 -25.66 -15.30 -18.55
CA SER A 87 -25.36 -13.97 -19.11
C SER A 87 -25.47 -12.89 -18.02
N PRO A 88 -24.48 -11.97 -17.90
CA PRO A 88 -24.45 -10.98 -16.82
C PRO A 88 -25.62 -10.00 -16.96
N PRO A 89 -26.51 -9.89 -15.95
CA PRO A 89 -27.62 -8.95 -15.95
C PRO A 89 -27.13 -7.51 -15.84
N ARG A 90 -27.99 -6.56 -16.21
CA ARG A 90 -27.67 -5.09 -16.15
C ARG A 90 -27.13 -4.63 -14.78
N PRO A 91 -27.66 -5.08 -13.62
CA PRO A 91 -27.16 -4.66 -12.31
C PRO A 91 -25.68 -5.04 -12.07
N VAL A 92 -25.18 -6.14 -12.61
CA VAL A 92 -23.76 -6.54 -12.46
C VAL A 92 -22.81 -5.51 -13.07
N ARG A 93 -23.17 -4.93 -14.22
CA ARG A 93 -22.37 -3.88 -14.87
C ARG A 93 -22.36 -2.60 -14.03
N LEU A 94 -23.51 -2.25 -13.47
CA LEU A 94 -23.64 -1.08 -12.60
C LEU A 94 -22.87 -1.28 -11.30
N SER A 95 -23.00 -2.45 -10.65
CA SER A 95 -22.25 -2.79 -9.44
C SER A 95 -20.75 -2.71 -9.67
N HIS A 96 -20.24 -3.29 -10.79
CA HIS A 96 -18.81 -3.20 -11.12
C HIS A 96 -18.32 -1.75 -11.28
N ARG A 97 -19.15 -0.85 -11.83
CA ARG A 97 -18.78 0.57 -11.96
C ARG A 97 -18.80 1.28 -10.62
N ILE A 98 -19.86 1.10 -9.83
CA ILE A 98 -20.01 1.77 -8.52
C ILE A 98 -18.93 1.31 -7.55
N THR A 99 -18.74 0.00 -7.40
CA THR A 99 -17.71 -0.52 -6.49
C THR A 99 -16.31 -0.15 -6.93
N GLY A 100 -16.04 -0.06 -8.24
CA GLY A 100 -14.78 0.46 -8.77
C GLY A 100 -14.55 1.92 -8.44
N LEU A 101 -15.59 2.75 -8.49
CA LEU A 101 -15.51 4.16 -8.09
C LEU A 101 -15.31 4.32 -6.58
N VAL A 102 -16.04 3.56 -5.77
CA VAL A 102 -15.89 3.56 -4.30
C VAL A 102 -14.47 3.11 -3.91
N LEU A 103 -13.98 2.02 -4.52
CA LEU A 103 -12.61 1.55 -4.31
C LEU A 103 -11.60 2.66 -4.58
N PHE A 104 -11.69 3.30 -5.74
CA PHE A 104 -10.79 4.40 -6.10
C PHE A 104 -10.91 5.57 -5.12
N ALA A 105 -12.13 6.00 -4.78
CA ALA A 105 -12.36 7.09 -3.83
C ALA A 105 -11.73 6.81 -2.45
N LEU A 106 -11.76 5.56 -1.98
CA LEU A 106 -11.12 5.16 -0.72
C LEU A 106 -9.58 5.18 -0.81
N THR A 107 -8.99 4.93 -1.98
CA THR A 107 -7.52 4.99 -2.13
C THR A 107 -7.00 6.41 -2.08
N VAL A 108 -7.76 7.42 -2.50
CA VAL A 108 -7.29 8.81 -2.61
C VAL A 108 -6.84 9.39 -1.27
N PRO A 109 -7.63 9.38 -0.18
CA PRO A 109 -7.18 9.92 1.11
C PRO A 109 -5.99 9.15 1.67
N ILE A 110 -5.90 7.84 1.46
CA ILE A 110 -4.74 7.02 1.86
C ILE A 110 -3.48 7.51 1.13
N ALA A 111 -3.56 7.68 -0.20
CA ALA A 111 -2.43 8.10 -1.01
C ALA A 111 -1.99 9.52 -0.71
N VAL A 112 -2.93 10.44 -0.57
CA VAL A 112 -2.64 11.84 -0.19
C VAL A 112 -1.92 11.89 1.16
N HIS A 113 -2.44 11.17 2.16
CA HIS A 113 -1.77 11.08 3.45
C HIS A 113 -0.37 10.46 3.34
N CYS A 114 -0.21 9.35 2.58
CA CYS A 114 1.10 8.72 2.41
C CYS A 114 2.09 9.69 1.72
N LEU A 115 1.63 10.44 0.73
CA LEU A 115 2.46 11.38 0.00
C LEU A 115 2.90 12.57 0.88
N LEU A 116 1.99 13.14 1.67
CA LEU A 116 2.27 14.28 2.54
C LEU A 116 3.04 13.88 3.80
N ALA A 117 2.69 12.74 4.41
CA ALA A 117 3.31 12.31 5.67
C ALA A 117 4.69 11.68 5.46
N TYR A 118 4.87 10.90 4.39
CA TYR A 118 6.08 10.10 4.20
C TYR A 118 6.84 10.43 2.90
N GLY A 119 6.18 10.99 1.91
CA GLY A 119 6.74 11.15 0.57
C GLY A 119 6.99 9.80 -0.13
N VAL A 120 7.76 9.84 -1.22
CA VAL A 120 8.26 8.64 -1.90
C VAL A 120 9.64 8.29 -1.35
N GLN A 121 9.76 7.15 -0.68
CA GLN A 121 11.00 6.69 -0.07
C GLN A 121 11.49 5.39 -0.72
N LEU A 122 12.82 5.22 -0.78
CA LEU A 122 13.50 4.06 -1.33
C LEU A 122 14.49 3.45 -0.32
N THR A 123 14.23 3.64 0.98
CA THR A 123 15.15 3.30 2.07
C THR A 123 15.30 1.80 2.29
N SER A 124 14.28 1.02 1.96
CA SER A 124 14.30 -0.45 2.01
C SER A 124 13.50 -1.02 0.85
N LEU A 125 13.74 -2.29 0.50
CA LEU A 125 13.01 -2.95 -0.61
C LEU A 125 11.50 -2.86 -0.43
N ARG A 126 10.99 -3.13 0.76
CA ARG A 126 9.55 -3.05 1.08
C ARG A 126 9.00 -1.63 0.83
N VAL A 127 9.68 -0.61 1.34
CA VAL A 127 9.25 0.79 1.20
C VAL A 127 9.35 1.24 -0.26
N ALA A 128 10.40 0.84 -0.97
CA ALA A 128 10.56 1.12 -2.39
C ALA A 128 9.43 0.49 -3.22
N VAL A 129 9.16 -0.82 -3.02
CA VAL A 129 8.07 -1.52 -3.69
C VAL A 129 6.72 -0.86 -3.40
N HIS A 130 6.43 -0.52 -2.14
CA HIS A 130 5.19 0.17 -1.77
C HIS A 130 5.06 1.53 -2.46
N SER A 131 6.08 2.36 -2.39
CA SER A 131 6.08 3.72 -2.95
C SER A 131 5.92 3.68 -4.48
N LEU A 132 6.69 2.82 -5.16
CA LEU A 132 6.61 2.69 -6.62
C LEU A 132 5.28 2.10 -7.07
N ALA A 133 4.79 1.04 -6.40
CA ALA A 133 3.49 0.44 -6.70
C ALA A 133 2.35 1.44 -6.53
N GLY A 134 2.41 2.32 -5.52
CA GLY A 134 1.45 3.41 -5.34
C GLY A 134 1.43 4.39 -6.52
N CYS A 135 2.59 4.84 -6.98
CA CYS A 135 2.69 5.72 -8.15
C CYS A 135 2.16 5.05 -9.42
N VAL A 136 2.57 3.78 -9.66
CA VAL A 136 2.13 2.98 -10.83
C VAL A 136 0.63 2.71 -10.78
N PHE A 137 0.04 2.51 -9.59
CA PHE A 137 -1.40 2.30 -9.43
C PHE A 137 -2.23 3.44 -10.03
N TYR A 138 -1.88 4.67 -9.76
CA TYR A 138 -2.60 5.83 -10.32
C TYR A 138 -2.36 6.02 -11.81
N GLY A 139 -1.17 5.74 -12.31
CA GLY A 139 -0.89 5.69 -13.75
C GLY A 139 -1.72 4.61 -14.46
N ALA A 140 -1.73 3.40 -13.92
CA ALA A 140 -2.52 2.28 -14.44
C ALA A 140 -4.04 2.56 -14.37
N PHE A 141 -4.51 3.23 -13.30
CA PHE A 141 -5.90 3.65 -13.19
C PHE A 141 -6.27 4.66 -14.28
N THR A 142 -5.41 5.66 -14.52
CA THR A 142 -5.58 6.62 -15.63
C THR A 142 -5.65 5.90 -16.98
N ALA A 143 -4.75 4.94 -17.23
CA ALA A 143 -4.80 4.12 -18.43
C ALA A 143 -6.12 3.37 -18.55
N LYS A 144 -6.61 2.71 -17.49
CA LYS A 144 -7.89 2.00 -17.48
C LYS A 144 -9.07 2.90 -17.81
N VAL A 145 -9.12 4.10 -17.22
CA VAL A 145 -10.20 5.07 -17.52
C VAL A 145 -10.18 5.45 -19.00
N LEU A 146 -9.02 5.74 -19.55
CA LEU A 146 -8.88 6.10 -20.97
C LEU A 146 -9.22 4.92 -21.90
N LEU A 147 -8.83 3.69 -21.52
CA LEU A 147 -9.18 2.48 -22.27
C LEU A 147 -10.70 2.28 -22.34
N VAL A 148 -11.43 2.50 -21.23
CA VAL A 148 -12.90 2.39 -21.20
C VAL A 148 -13.57 3.41 -22.12
N HIS A 149 -13.02 4.61 -22.24
CA HIS A 149 -13.55 5.66 -23.10
C HIS A 149 -13.10 5.57 -24.55
N SER A 150 -12.08 4.75 -24.84
CA SER A 150 -11.50 4.61 -26.19
C SER A 150 -12.25 3.53 -26.97
N ARG A 151 -12.76 3.90 -28.15
CA ARG A 151 -13.37 2.95 -29.09
C ARG A 151 -12.30 2.24 -29.93
N ARG A 152 -12.53 0.97 -30.31
CA ARG A 152 -11.67 0.18 -31.23
C ARG A 152 -10.29 -0.14 -30.69
N LEU A 153 -10.22 -0.52 -29.42
CA LEU A 153 -9.00 -1.10 -28.80
C LEU A 153 -9.04 -2.63 -28.84
N PRO A 154 -7.88 -3.32 -28.74
CA PRO A 154 -7.82 -4.78 -28.62
C PRO A 154 -8.61 -5.24 -27.39
N GLY A 155 -9.35 -6.34 -27.52
CA GLY A 155 -10.22 -6.87 -26.46
C GLY A 155 -9.46 -7.28 -25.18
N TRP A 156 -8.14 -7.53 -25.27
CA TRP A 156 -7.31 -7.89 -24.13
C TRP A 156 -6.87 -6.67 -23.27
N ALA A 157 -6.86 -5.45 -23.83
CA ALA A 157 -6.29 -4.28 -23.17
C ALA A 157 -7.02 -3.91 -21.86
N LEU A 158 -8.34 -3.98 -21.87
CA LEU A 158 -9.14 -3.64 -20.69
C LEU A 158 -9.03 -4.70 -19.56
N PRO A 159 -9.11 -6.01 -19.84
CA PRO A 159 -8.82 -7.04 -18.82
C PRO A 159 -7.41 -6.95 -18.27
N ALA A 160 -6.40 -6.70 -19.11
CA ALA A 160 -5.02 -6.55 -18.67
C ALA A 160 -4.84 -5.35 -17.70
N ALA A 161 -5.42 -4.19 -18.04
CA ALA A 161 -5.40 -3.04 -17.14
C ALA A 161 -6.12 -3.30 -15.81
N GLY A 162 -7.24 -4.03 -15.84
CA GLY A 162 -7.96 -4.45 -14.63
C GLY A 162 -7.15 -5.43 -13.78
N GLY A 163 -6.51 -6.41 -14.40
CA GLY A 163 -5.63 -7.38 -13.72
C GLY A 163 -4.41 -6.71 -13.09
N LEU A 164 -3.78 -5.78 -13.82
CA LEU A 164 -2.66 -4.98 -13.28
C LEU A 164 -3.08 -4.19 -12.04
N LEU A 165 -4.24 -3.53 -12.06
CA LEU A 165 -4.74 -2.78 -10.89
C LEU A 165 -5.02 -3.70 -9.70
N ALA A 166 -5.62 -4.87 -9.92
CA ALA A 166 -5.85 -5.85 -8.86
C ALA A 166 -4.52 -6.33 -8.26
N LEU A 167 -3.52 -6.63 -9.09
CA LEU A 167 -2.19 -7.01 -8.63
C LEU A 167 -1.54 -5.91 -7.80
N LEU A 168 -1.61 -4.65 -8.24
CA LEU A 168 -1.05 -3.51 -7.52
C LEU A 168 -1.73 -3.30 -6.16
N VAL A 169 -3.05 -3.50 -6.04
CA VAL A 169 -3.74 -3.46 -4.75
C VAL A 169 -3.22 -4.56 -3.82
N VAL A 170 -3.00 -5.78 -4.31
CA VAL A 170 -2.42 -6.87 -3.51
C VAL A 170 -1.02 -6.51 -3.05
N VAL A 171 -0.15 -6.00 -3.93
CA VAL A 171 1.22 -5.58 -3.59
C VAL A 171 1.22 -4.46 -2.55
N LEU A 172 0.34 -3.47 -2.70
CA LEU A 172 0.20 -2.36 -1.76
C LEU A 172 -0.28 -2.84 -0.40
N TRP A 173 -1.27 -3.72 -0.35
CA TRP A 173 -1.78 -4.30 0.89
C TRP A 173 -0.72 -5.17 1.59
N TYR A 174 -0.05 -6.04 0.82
CA TYR A 174 1.01 -6.91 1.33
C TYR A 174 2.17 -6.12 1.95
N SER A 175 2.62 -5.06 1.27
CA SER A 175 3.76 -4.25 1.72
C SER A 175 3.42 -3.25 2.83
N SER A 176 2.13 -3.01 3.13
CA SER A 176 1.69 -2.05 4.15
C SER A 176 0.84 -2.68 5.25
N ALA A 177 -0.39 -3.09 4.94
CA ALA A 177 -1.35 -3.55 5.93
C ALA A 177 -0.94 -4.89 6.56
N LEU A 178 -0.50 -5.87 5.75
CA LEU A 178 -0.04 -7.14 6.27
C LEU A 178 1.19 -6.96 7.15
N TRP A 179 2.16 -6.13 6.72
CA TRP A 179 3.32 -5.79 7.53
C TRP A 179 2.94 -5.18 8.90
N TYR A 180 1.90 -4.35 8.93
CA TYR A 180 1.38 -3.81 10.18
C TYR A 180 0.76 -4.90 11.06
N TYR A 181 -0.06 -5.79 10.50
CA TYR A 181 -0.72 -6.87 11.24
C TYR A 181 0.26 -7.94 11.76
N GLU A 182 1.37 -8.15 11.08
CA GLU A 182 2.44 -9.05 11.51
C GLU A 182 3.41 -8.40 12.52
N GLY A 183 3.02 -7.31 13.15
CA GLY A 183 3.81 -6.66 14.20
C GLY A 183 5.11 -6.05 13.69
N TYR A 184 5.10 -5.45 12.50
CA TYR A 184 6.23 -4.80 11.84
C TYR A 184 7.35 -5.74 11.38
N GLN A 185 7.05 -7.02 11.21
CA GLN A 185 7.96 -7.99 10.61
C GLN A 185 7.81 -8.02 9.08
N LEU A 186 8.87 -8.42 8.39
CA LEU A 186 8.80 -8.62 6.93
C LEU A 186 7.99 -9.89 6.64
N PRO A 187 6.93 -9.81 5.82
CA PRO A 187 6.25 -11.01 5.37
C PRO A 187 7.20 -11.95 4.61
N GLY A 188 7.07 -13.27 4.82
CA GLY A 188 8.01 -14.30 4.42
C GLY A 188 8.59 -14.20 3.00
N LEU A 189 7.80 -13.78 1.99
CA LEU A 189 8.32 -13.63 0.63
C LEU A 189 9.35 -12.49 0.50
N LEU A 190 9.13 -11.37 1.17
CA LEU A 190 10.07 -10.24 1.15
C LEU A 190 11.31 -10.51 2.01
N SER A 191 11.19 -11.34 3.05
CA SER A 191 12.35 -11.75 3.84
C SER A 191 13.30 -12.65 3.04
N LEU A 192 12.76 -13.52 2.18
CA LEU A 192 13.57 -14.35 1.27
C LEU A 192 14.37 -13.49 0.26
N LEU A 193 13.75 -12.43 -0.26
CA LEU A 193 14.42 -11.51 -1.19
C LEU A 193 15.42 -10.57 -0.50
N ALA A 194 15.27 -10.33 0.80
CA ALA A 194 16.18 -9.50 1.58
C ALA A 194 17.43 -10.28 2.08
N CYS A 195 17.39 -11.61 2.11
CA CYS A 195 18.50 -12.46 2.51
C CYS A 195 19.61 -12.62 1.44
N ASP A 196 19.50 -12.00 0.27
CA ASP A 196 20.50 -12.07 -0.80
C ASP A 196 21.68 -11.07 -0.61
N ARG A 197 21.90 -10.56 0.61
CA ARG A 197 23.12 -9.83 0.94
C ARG A 197 24.07 -10.75 1.73
N PRO A 198 25.32 -10.86 1.29
CA PRO A 198 26.32 -11.71 1.94
C PRO A 198 26.91 -11.05 3.19
N ASP A 199 26.09 -10.58 4.12
CA ASP A 199 26.53 -10.06 5.40
C ASP A 199 26.06 -11.02 6.51
N PRO A 200 26.93 -11.92 7.02
CA PRO A 200 26.56 -12.97 7.96
C PRO A 200 26.15 -12.44 9.36
N THR A 201 26.29 -11.13 9.61
CA THR A 201 25.99 -10.53 10.91
C THR A 201 24.53 -10.11 11.10
N ILE A 202 23.68 -10.19 10.08
CA ILE A 202 22.28 -9.70 10.14
C ILE A 202 21.23 -10.84 10.00
N CYS A 203 21.67 -12.09 9.81
CA CYS A 203 20.76 -13.23 9.91
C CYS A 203 20.47 -13.59 11.37
N ILE A 204 19.79 -12.72 12.10
CA ILE A 204 19.10 -13.11 13.33
C ILE A 204 17.80 -13.78 12.90
N CYS A 205 17.91 -15.07 12.55
CA CYS A 205 16.78 -15.97 12.50
C CYS A 205 16.05 -15.86 13.85
N GLY A 206 14.74 -15.57 13.79
CA GLY A 206 13.88 -15.55 14.95
C GLY A 206 13.87 -16.90 15.67
N SER A 207 14.85 -17.13 16.55
CA SER A 207 14.70 -18.09 17.62
C SER A 207 13.69 -17.49 18.59
N ARG A 208 12.53 -18.16 18.70
CA ARG A 208 11.61 -17.97 19.83
C ARG A 208 12.44 -17.97 21.11
N GLY A 209 12.72 -16.78 21.63
CA GLY A 209 13.34 -16.62 22.93
C GLY A 209 12.35 -17.13 23.97
N SER A 210 12.54 -18.38 24.40
CA SER A 210 12.03 -18.88 25.66
C SER A 210 12.51 -17.93 26.75
N ILE A 211 11.57 -17.28 27.40
CA ILE A 211 11.78 -16.48 28.61
C ILE A 211 12.43 -17.43 29.62
N PRO A 212 13.64 -17.15 30.14
CA PRO A 212 14.21 -17.98 31.19
C PRO A 212 13.33 -17.85 32.43
N PRO A 213 13.08 -18.96 33.17
CA PRO A 213 12.29 -18.94 34.37
C PRO A 213 13.01 -18.08 35.44
N ARG A 214 12.27 -17.15 36.04
CA ARG A 214 12.70 -16.42 37.22
C ARG A 214 13.04 -17.44 38.31
N THR A 215 14.32 -17.62 38.59
CA THR A 215 14.77 -18.30 39.80
C THR A 215 14.47 -17.40 40.99
N HIS A 216 13.53 -17.86 41.82
CA HIS A 216 13.36 -17.35 43.16
C HIS A 216 14.61 -17.69 43.99
N ALA A 217 15.43 -16.71 44.25
CA ALA A 217 16.44 -16.82 45.29
C ALA A 217 15.73 -16.53 46.63
N ARG A 218 15.68 -17.57 47.44
CA ARG A 218 15.21 -17.60 48.82
C ARG A 218 16.42 -17.23 49.72
N GLY A 219 16.18 -16.38 50.72
CA GLY A 219 16.81 -16.51 52.06
C GLY A 219 18.00 -15.61 52.36
N GLY A 220 17.93 -15.02 53.55
CA GLY A 220 19.03 -14.47 54.33
C GLY A 220 18.74 -13.03 54.82
N GLU A 221 18.00 -12.91 55.84
CA GLU A 221 18.26 -12.48 57.27
C GLU A 221 19.33 -11.39 57.49
N GLU A 222 18.84 -10.36 58.05
CA GLU A 222 19.12 -9.62 59.33
C GLU A 222 20.02 -8.38 59.34
N THR A 223 19.48 -7.41 60.02
CA THR A 223 20.06 -6.40 60.95
C THR A 223 20.73 -5.16 60.39
N GLY A 224 20.23 -3.99 60.92
CA GLY A 224 21.06 -2.80 61.03
C GLY A 224 20.37 -1.47 60.81
N TRP A 225 19.85 -0.92 61.88
CA TRP A 225 19.42 0.46 62.05
C TRP A 225 20.44 1.49 61.60
N ALA A 226 20.03 2.54 60.89
CA ALA A 226 20.39 3.94 61.21
C ALA A 226 19.73 4.91 60.20
N GLY A 227 19.14 5.95 60.76
CA GLY A 227 18.34 6.98 60.14
C GLY A 227 19.07 7.87 59.13
N GLY A 228 18.29 8.41 58.22
CA GLY A 228 18.75 9.39 57.24
C GLY A 228 17.63 9.78 56.31
N SER A 229 16.83 10.75 56.73
CA SER A 229 15.79 11.39 55.89
C SER A 229 16.42 12.04 54.67
N ARG A 230 16.14 11.52 53.49
CA ARG A 230 16.36 12.22 52.20
C ARG A 230 15.01 12.59 51.58
N PRO A 231 14.90 13.79 51.00
CA PRO A 231 13.67 14.24 50.38
C PRO A 231 13.40 13.47 49.07
N PRO A 232 12.14 13.39 48.63
CA PRO A 232 11.75 12.63 47.45
C PRO A 232 12.36 13.28 46.20
N ARG A 233 13.09 12.47 45.41
CA ARG A 233 13.58 12.87 44.10
C ARG A 233 12.39 13.11 43.18
N ARG A 234 12.27 14.36 42.69
CA ARG A 234 11.39 14.73 41.57
C ARG A 234 11.60 13.76 40.43
N TRP A 235 10.57 13.03 40.05
CA TRP A 235 10.52 12.28 38.82
C TRP A 235 10.53 13.29 37.66
N SER A 236 11.68 13.49 37.03
CA SER A 236 11.71 14.11 35.71
C SER A 236 11.28 13.04 34.73
N SER A 237 10.07 13.14 34.23
CA SER A 237 9.55 12.39 33.09
C SER A 237 10.34 12.78 31.85
N ARG A 238 11.52 12.19 31.65
CA ARG A 238 12.15 12.13 30.32
C ARG A 238 11.34 11.11 29.54
N VAL A 239 10.34 11.57 28.85
CA VAL A 239 9.76 10.82 27.74
C VAL A 239 10.87 10.62 26.73
N ALA A 240 11.41 9.42 26.68
CA ALA A 240 12.32 9.02 25.62
C ALA A 240 11.59 9.18 24.28
N ARG A 241 11.98 10.15 23.48
CA ARG A 241 11.49 10.30 22.11
C ARG A 241 11.90 9.07 21.36
N PRO A 242 11.00 8.33 20.71
CA PRO A 242 11.37 7.21 19.87
C PRO A 242 12.26 7.72 18.74
N ASN A 243 13.42 7.14 18.60
CA ASN A 243 14.36 7.48 17.51
C ASN A 243 13.89 6.78 16.23
N TRP A 244 13.09 7.48 15.43
CA TRP A 244 12.52 7.00 14.17
C TRP A 244 13.51 6.96 12.99
N THR A 245 14.79 7.28 13.24
CA THR A 245 15.82 7.32 12.19
C THR A 245 16.43 5.95 11.86
N ARG A 246 15.94 4.85 12.42
CA ARG A 246 16.50 3.51 12.21
C ARG A 246 15.54 2.51 11.54
N TYR A 247 14.59 3.00 10.72
CA TYR A 247 13.79 2.06 9.92
C TYR A 247 13.62 2.53 8.49
#